data_0a79da12f55d8913ac5444af815d557b
#
_entry.id   0a79da12f55d8913ac5444af815d557b
#
_cell.length_a   1.000
_cell.length_b   1.000
_cell.length_c   1.000
_cell.angle_alpha   90.00
_cell.angle_beta   90.00
_cell.angle_gamma   90.00
#
_symmetry.space_group_name_H-M   'P 1'
#
loop_
_entity.id
_entity.type
_entity.pdbx_description
1 polymer ?
#
loop_
_entity_poly.entity_id
_entity_poly.type
_entity_poly.pdbx_seq_one_letter_code
_entity_poly.pdbx_strand_id
1 'polypeptide(L)'
;ELNNLRSVFVPSSKTLLVSSETDDSQRMFIYAKEIAYNFLNITDRLFTFSWIKFDSFDQVLNNFIASYFAGALLIPRKSLVASLKSFFDKKTFSTNDFQMLMDGFTDSPETFYQRLTNVLPKDFNLKNLFFLRFSYKPERGDFQLTKELHITNLLEPHANERNEHYCRRWISLKTIQDLTETTENHVLDSQISSYNHTD
;
A
#
# COMPACT_ATOMS: atom_id res chain seq x y z
N GLU A 1 3.15 -18.13 -16.63
CA GLU A 1 3.30 -16.65 -16.55
C GLU A 1 1.98 -15.92 -16.28
N LEU A 2 0.82 -16.54 -16.50
CA LEU A 2 -0.50 -15.93 -16.24
C LEU A 2 -0.97 -16.06 -14.78
N ASN A 3 -0.31 -16.85 -13.97
CA ASN A 3 -0.71 -17.15 -12.57
C ASN A 3 -0.71 -15.94 -11.62
N ASN A 4 -0.19 -14.79 -12.05
CA ASN A 4 -0.13 -13.56 -11.25
C ASN A 4 -1.00 -12.43 -11.84
N LEU A 5 -1.76 -12.71 -12.88
CA LEU A 5 -2.62 -11.73 -13.51
C LEU A 5 -3.92 -11.58 -12.70
N ARG A 6 -4.16 -10.38 -12.18
CA ARG A 6 -5.34 -10.09 -11.37
C ARG A 6 -6.52 -9.59 -12.20
N SER A 7 -6.25 -8.77 -13.20
CA SER A 7 -7.31 -8.29 -14.10
C SER A 7 -6.77 -7.83 -15.45
N VAL A 8 -7.62 -7.95 -16.47
CA VAL A 8 -7.38 -7.49 -17.85
C VAL A 8 -8.61 -6.78 -18.36
N PHE A 9 -8.44 -5.59 -18.89
CA PHE A 9 -9.49 -4.93 -19.66
C PHE A 9 -9.34 -5.27 -21.15
N VAL A 10 -10.42 -5.73 -21.76
CA VAL A 10 -10.50 -6.06 -23.21
C VAL A 10 -11.20 -4.89 -23.92
N PRO A 11 -10.47 -4.01 -24.64
CA PRO A 11 -11.06 -2.81 -25.23
C PRO A 11 -12.15 -3.09 -26.27
N SER A 12 -11.96 -4.12 -27.08
CA SER A 12 -12.89 -4.48 -28.17
C SER A 12 -14.30 -4.85 -27.68
N SER A 13 -14.39 -5.53 -26.54
CA SER A 13 -15.66 -5.93 -25.93
C SER A 13 -16.06 -5.04 -24.75
N LYS A 14 -15.22 -4.08 -24.37
CA LYS A 14 -15.37 -3.25 -23.14
C LYS A 14 -15.59 -4.10 -21.89
N THR A 15 -14.90 -5.23 -21.81
CA THR A 15 -15.07 -6.21 -20.73
C THR A 15 -13.85 -6.20 -19.82
N LEU A 16 -14.08 -6.11 -18.51
CA LEU A 16 -13.05 -6.31 -17.49
C LEU A 16 -13.09 -7.77 -17.03
N LEU A 17 -12.01 -8.50 -17.30
CA LEU A 17 -11.79 -9.85 -16.78
C LEU A 17 -11.06 -9.75 -15.46
N VAL A 18 -11.54 -10.44 -14.44
CA VAL A 18 -10.95 -10.46 -13.09
C VAL A 18 -10.66 -11.91 -12.71
N SER A 19 -9.49 -12.17 -12.14
CA SER A 19 -9.11 -13.50 -11.68
C SER A 19 -10.05 -13.99 -10.58
N SER A 20 -10.44 -15.26 -10.62
CA SER A 20 -11.23 -15.89 -9.56
C SER A 20 -10.48 -16.01 -8.24
N GLU A 21 -9.15 -15.93 -8.27
CA GLU A 21 -8.27 -16.01 -7.08
C GLU A 21 -8.17 -14.69 -6.30
N THR A 22 -8.74 -13.59 -6.84
CA THR A 22 -8.75 -12.32 -6.12
C THR A 22 -9.75 -12.35 -4.96
N ASP A 23 -9.32 -11.86 -3.80
CA ASP A 23 -10.21 -11.62 -2.66
C ASP A 23 -11.15 -10.42 -2.90
N ASP A 24 -12.10 -10.22 -2.00
CA ASP A 24 -13.11 -9.16 -2.15
C ASP A 24 -12.49 -7.76 -2.13
N SER A 25 -11.51 -7.49 -1.26
CA SER A 25 -10.81 -6.22 -1.19
C SER A 25 -10.05 -5.91 -2.47
N GLN A 26 -9.37 -6.91 -3.02
CA GLN A 26 -8.68 -6.79 -4.31
C GLN A 26 -9.66 -6.52 -5.45
N ARG A 27 -10.79 -7.23 -5.49
CA ARG A 27 -11.84 -7.01 -6.49
C ARG A 27 -12.42 -5.61 -6.41
N MET A 28 -12.74 -5.14 -5.20
CA MET A 28 -13.23 -3.78 -4.99
C MET A 28 -12.22 -2.73 -5.48
N PHE A 29 -10.94 -2.92 -5.21
CA PHE A 29 -9.90 -2.01 -5.69
C PHE A 29 -9.77 -2.03 -7.22
N ILE A 30 -9.84 -3.21 -7.85
CA ILE A 30 -9.82 -3.37 -9.32
C ILE A 30 -11.02 -2.63 -9.94
N TYR A 31 -12.23 -2.82 -9.40
CA TYR A 31 -13.42 -2.14 -9.90
C TYR A 31 -13.34 -0.62 -9.71
N ALA A 32 -12.86 -0.17 -8.57
CA ALA A 32 -12.67 1.26 -8.31
C ALA A 32 -11.65 1.90 -9.28
N LYS A 33 -10.56 1.18 -9.62
CA LYS A 33 -9.62 1.62 -10.67
C LYS A 33 -10.28 1.66 -12.05
N GLU A 34 -11.09 0.68 -12.38
CA GLU A 34 -11.79 0.66 -13.66
C GLU A 34 -12.78 1.83 -13.76
N ILE A 35 -13.49 2.16 -12.68
CA ILE A 35 -14.31 3.37 -12.61
C ILE A 35 -13.46 4.61 -12.86
N ALA A 36 -12.26 4.70 -12.25
CA ALA A 36 -11.36 5.83 -12.46
C ALA A 36 -10.94 5.96 -13.94
N TYR A 37 -10.53 4.89 -14.58
CA TYR A 37 -10.15 4.89 -15.99
C TYR A 37 -11.28 5.39 -16.89
N ASN A 38 -12.50 4.92 -16.64
CA ASN A 38 -13.66 5.35 -17.41
C ASN A 38 -14.05 6.80 -17.11
N PHE A 39 -14.09 7.19 -15.83
CA PHE A 39 -14.48 8.54 -15.41
C PHE A 39 -13.51 9.61 -15.90
N LEU A 40 -12.21 9.31 -15.90
CA LEU A 40 -11.14 10.22 -16.32
C LEU A 40 -10.80 10.11 -17.82
N ASN A 41 -11.49 9.24 -18.56
CA ASN A 41 -11.23 8.95 -19.98
C ASN A 41 -9.78 8.52 -20.26
N ILE A 42 -9.18 7.77 -19.34
CA ILE A 42 -7.84 7.21 -19.52
C ILE A 42 -7.94 5.95 -20.39
N THR A 43 -7.35 6.01 -21.58
CA THR A 43 -7.39 4.93 -22.56
C THR A 43 -6.20 3.98 -22.46
N ASP A 44 -5.02 4.51 -22.10
CA ASP A 44 -3.81 3.71 -21.92
C ASP A 44 -3.83 3.10 -20.50
N ARG A 45 -4.29 1.85 -20.44
CA ARG A 45 -4.48 1.10 -19.20
C ARG A 45 -3.46 -0.01 -19.09
N LEU A 46 -2.86 -0.14 -17.92
CA LEU A 46 -1.98 -1.27 -17.64
C LEU A 46 -2.78 -2.50 -17.24
N PHE A 47 -2.27 -3.66 -17.66
CA PHE A 47 -2.69 -4.93 -17.07
C PHE A 47 -2.29 -4.97 -15.60
N THR A 48 -3.16 -5.45 -14.74
CA THR A 48 -2.86 -5.55 -13.31
C THR A 48 -2.17 -6.88 -13.02
N PHE A 49 -0.86 -6.84 -12.88
CA PHE A 49 -0.04 -7.96 -12.43
C PHE A 49 0.41 -7.76 -10.99
N SER A 50 0.93 -8.80 -10.36
CA SER A 50 1.61 -8.69 -9.06
C SER A 50 2.91 -7.88 -9.16
N TRP A 51 3.51 -7.80 -10.36
CA TRP A 51 4.61 -6.92 -10.72
C TRP A 51 4.22 -6.18 -12.01
N ILE A 52 4.49 -4.88 -12.06
CA ILE A 52 4.11 -4.02 -13.19
C ILE A 52 5.39 -3.58 -13.87
N LYS A 53 5.48 -3.85 -15.18
CA LYS A 53 6.49 -3.26 -16.06
C LYS A 53 5.83 -2.09 -16.79
N PHE A 54 6.44 -0.93 -16.69
CA PHE A 54 5.99 0.26 -17.37
C PHE A 54 6.84 0.47 -18.64
N ASP A 55 6.20 0.78 -19.75
CA ASP A 55 6.87 1.09 -21.00
C ASP A 55 7.01 2.60 -21.23
N SER A 56 6.26 3.41 -20.47
CA SER A 56 6.29 4.87 -20.55
C SER A 56 5.96 5.53 -19.19
N PHE A 57 6.37 6.80 -19.05
CA PHE A 57 6.00 7.60 -17.88
C PHE A 57 4.48 7.83 -17.80
N ASP A 58 3.81 8.00 -18.95
CA ASP A 58 2.36 8.20 -18.99
C ASP A 58 1.61 7.00 -18.41
N GLN A 59 2.08 5.79 -18.65
CA GLN A 59 1.51 4.58 -18.02
C GLN A 59 1.69 4.59 -16.49
N VAL A 60 2.85 5.01 -16.01
CA VAL A 60 3.10 5.17 -14.56
C VAL A 60 2.12 6.18 -13.98
N LEU A 61 1.99 7.35 -14.61
CA LEU A 61 1.12 8.42 -14.16
C LEU A 61 -0.37 7.99 -14.18
N ASN A 62 -0.83 7.38 -15.26
CA ASN A 62 -2.18 6.88 -15.41
C ASN A 62 -2.53 5.84 -14.34
N ASN A 63 -1.61 4.91 -14.10
CA ASN A 63 -1.77 3.92 -13.03
C ASN A 63 -1.80 4.56 -11.64
N PHE A 64 -0.96 5.55 -11.40
CA PHE A 64 -0.96 6.30 -10.13
C PHE A 64 -2.28 7.06 -9.93
N ILE A 65 -2.74 7.80 -10.93
CA ILE A 65 -4.00 8.57 -10.88
C ILE A 65 -5.19 7.64 -10.62
N ALA A 66 -5.28 6.53 -11.36
CA ALA A 66 -6.36 5.57 -11.18
C ALA A 66 -6.32 4.89 -9.79
N SER A 67 -5.12 4.58 -9.28
CA SER A 67 -4.95 4.01 -7.94
C SER A 67 -5.28 5.01 -6.83
N TYR A 68 -4.90 6.29 -7.00
CA TYR A 68 -5.28 7.37 -6.10
C TYR A 68 -6.80 7.55 -6.03
N PHE A 69 -7.46 7.57 -7.19
CA PHE A 69 -8.91 7.67 -7.30
C PHE A 69 -9.59 6.49 -6.60
N ALA A 70 -9.12 5.26 -6.87
CA ALA A 70 -9.65 4.05 -6.24
C ALA A 70 -9.55 4.13 -4.71
N GLY A 71 -8.38 4.46 -4.19
CA GLY A 71 -8.20 4.66 -2.75
C GLY A 71 -9.09 5.76 -2.17
N ALA A 72 -9.33 6.85 -2.92
CA ALA A 72 -10.20 7.93 -2.48
C ALA A 72 -11.69 7.54 -2.48
N LEU A 73 -12.09 6.68 -3.42
CA LEU A 73 -13.45 6.15 -3.52
C LEU A 73 -13.74 5.15 -2.38
N LEU A 74 -12.82 4.22 -2.16
CA LEU A 74 -12.97 3.16 -1.15
C LEU A 74 -12.84 3.69 0.28
N ILE A 75 -11.94 4.66 0.50
CA ILE A 75 -11.67 5.26 1.81
C ILE A 75 -11.89 6.76 1.73
N PRO A 76 -13.12 7.24 1.99
CA PRO A 76 -13.47 8.66 1.86
C PRO A 76 -12.68 9.52 2.85
N ARG A 77 -12.08 10.63 2.33
CA ARG A 77 -11.21 11.50 3.13
C ARG A 77 -11.89 12.06 4.38
N LYS A 78 -13.14 12.51 4.28
CA LYS A 78 -13.83 13.12 5.43
C LYS A 78 -13.96 12.18 6.61
N SER A 79 -14.38 10.94 6.34
CA SER A 79 -14.54 9.90 7.37
C SER A 79 -13.19 9.51 7.96
N LEU A 80 -12.18 9.28 7.09
CA LEU A 80 -10.84 8.91 7.56
C LEU A 80 -10.21 10.00 8.42
N VAL A 81 -10.30 11.28 8.02
CA VAL A 81 -9.78 12.41 8.81
C VAL A 81 -10.46 12.50 10.17
N ALA A 82 -11.79 12.32 10.24
CA ALA A 82 -12.50 12.34 11.49
C ALA A 82 -12.04 11.21 12.44
N SER A 83 -11.92 10.00 11.91
CA SER A 83 -11.45 8.84 12.69
C SER A 83 -9.99 8.99 13.14
N LEU A 84 -9.11 9.50 12.27
CA LEU A 84 -7.71 9.77 12.61
C LEU A 84 -7.58 10.86 13.69
N LYS A 85 -8.39 11.93 13.65
CA LYS A 85 -8.41 12.93 14.72
C LYS A 85 -8.75 12.29 16.05
N SER A 86 -9.83 11.52 16.12
CA SER A 86 -10.21 10.80 17.34
C SER A 86 -9.14 9.82 17.83
N PHE A 87 -8.38 9.22 16.90
CA PHE A 87 -7.26 8.35 17.23
C PHE A 87 -6.08 9.14 17.80
N PHE A 88 -5.69 10.25 17.18
CA PHE A 88 -4.56 11.08 17.63
C PHE A 88 -4.87 11.88 18.92
N ASP A 89 -6.13 12.11 19.23
CA ASP A 89 -6.53 12.74 20.50
C ASP A 89 -6.34 11.80 21.73
N LYS A 90 -6.08 10.51 21.47
CA LYS A 90 -5.76 9.56 22.56
C LYS A 90 -4.37 9.85 23.11
N LYS A 91 -4.23 9.75 24.45
CA LYS A 91 -2.95 10.01 25.14
C LYS A 91 -1.90 8.92 24.93
N THR A 92 -2.34 7.72 24.58
CA THR A 92 -1.47 6.56 24.40
C THR A 92 -1.76 5.89 23.07
N PHE A 93 -0.71 5.47 22.37
CA PHE A 93 -0.83 4.64 21.19
C PHE A 93 -1.25 3.22 21.58
N SER A 94 -2.19 2.66 20.85
CA SER A 94 -2.63 1.27 20.97
C SER A 94 -2.70 0.64 19.57
N THR A 95 -1.99 -0.46 19.37
CA THR A 95 -2.03 -1.22 18.12
C THR A 95 -3.44 -1.74 17.82
N ASN A 96 -4.16 -2.19 18.87
CA ASN A 96 -5.54 -2.66 18.74
C ASN A 96 -6.48 -1.52 18.27
N ASP A 97 -6.34 -0.32 18.83
CA ASP A 97 -7.15 0.83 18.42
C ASP A 97 -6.85 1.22 16.95
N PHE A 98 -5.60 1.10 16.55
CA PHE A 98 -5.22 1.36 15.16
C PHE A 98 -5.76 0.29 14.21
N GLN A 99 -5.73 -0.98 14.63
CA GLN A 99 -6.34 -2.08 13.89
C GLN A 99 -7.84 -1.85 13.70
N MET A 100 -8.57 -1.56 14.79
CA MET A 100 -10.01 -1.27 14.74
C MET A 100 -10.32 -0.08 13.82
N LEU A 101 -9.46 0.94 13.81
CA LEU A 101 -9.59 2.08 12.92
C LEU A 101 -9.44 1.65 11.44
N MET A 102 -8.44 0.83 11.14
CA MET A 102 -8.21 0.30 9.79
C MET A 102 -9.38 -0.58 9.33
N ASP A 103 -9.81 -1.52 10.16
CA ASP A 103 -10.89 -2.48 9.88
C ASP A 103 -12.23 -1.77 9.61
N GLY A 104 -12.41 -0.57 10.18
CA GLY A 104 -13.57 0.29 9.88
C GLY A 104 -13.62 0.82 8.44
N PHE A 105 -12.53 0.68 7.67
CA PHE A 105 -12.44 1.18 6.29
C PHE A 105 -12.15 0.08 5.28
N THR A 106 -11.27 -0.86 5.58
CA THR A 106 -10.82 -1.87 4.63
C THR A 106 -10.10 -3.02 5.32
N ASP A 107 -10.23 -4.22 4.77
CA ASP A 107 -9.46 -5.40 5.15
C ASP A 107 -8.07 -5.44 4.50
N SER A 108 -7.74 -4.45 3.64
CA SER A 108 -6.45 -4.36 2.97
C SER A 108 -5.53 -3.35 3.63
N PRO A 109 -4.53 -3.79 4.43
CA PRO A 109 -3.55 -2.90 5.03
C PRO A 109 -2.81 -2.05 4.00
N GLU A 110 -2.45 -2.62 2.85
CA GLU A 110 -1.79 -1.87 1.77
C GLU A 110 -2.64 -0.68 1.30
N THR A 111 -3.94 -0.89 1.06
CA THR A 111 -4.86 0.16 0.62
C THR A 111 -5.00 1.24 1.70
N PHE A 112 -5.10 0.84 2.96
CA PHE A 112 -5.20 1.76 4.08
C PHE A 112 -3.94 2.62 4.24
N TYR A 113 -2.76 2.00 4.37
CA TYR A 113 -1.50 2.73 4.53
C TYR A 113 -1.20 3.64 3.34
N GLN A 114 -1.46 3.17 2.12
CA GLN A 114 -1.32 3.99 0.93
C GLN A 114 -2.27 5.20 0.96
N ARG A 115 -3.49 5.03 1.48
CA ARG A 115 -4.41 6.15 1.67
C ARG A 115 -3.93 7.14 2.72
N LEU A 116 -3.32 6.66 3.80
CA LEU A 116 -2.70 7.51 4.82
C LEU A 116 -1.61 8.42 4.24
N THR A 117 -0.80 7.93 3.30
CA THR A 117 0.25 8.76 2.67
C THR A 117 -0.32 9.97 1.92
N ASN A 118 -1.59 9.92 1.49
CA ASN A 118 -2.27 11.03 0.84
C ASN A 118 -2.97 11.98 1.83
N VAL A 119 -3.39 11.47 2.97
CA VAL A 119 -4.20 12.23 3.94
C VAL A 119 -3.34 12.89 5.01
N LEU A 120 -2.37 12.16 5.57
CA LEU A 120 -1.56 12.65 6.68
C LEU A 120 -0.76 13.92 6.36
N PRO A 121 -0.11 14.06 5.20
CA PRO A 121 0.61 15.29 4.86
C PRO A 121 -0.30 16.50 4.75
N LYS A 122 -1.47 16.32 4.19
CA LYS A 122 -2.39 17.42 3.87
C LYS A 122 -3.24 17.85 5.06
N ASP A 123 -3.74 16.90 5.85
CA ASP A 123 -4.72 17.16 6.91
C ASP A 123 -4.10 17.27 8.30
N PHE A 124 -2.91 16.68 8.49
CA PHE A 124 -2.20 16.61 9.76
C PHE A 124 -0.80 17.24 9.72
N ASN A 125 -0.40 17.77 8.56
CA ASN A 125 0.95 18.34 8.33
C ASN A 125 2.11 17.36 8.62
N LEU A 126 1.85 16.06 8.53
CA LEU A 126 2.86 15.00 8.68
C LEU A 126 3.51 14.73 7.33
N LYS A 127 4.59 15.46 7.02
CA LYS A 127 5.23 15.44 5.70
C LYS A 127 6.40 14.48 5.60
N ASN A 128 6.94 14.01 6.73
CA ASN A 128 8.08 13.10 6.76
C ASN A 128 7.58 11.66 6.87
N LEU A 129 7.07 11.14 5.77
CA LEU A 129 6.50 9.82 5.67
C LEU A 129 7.16 9.02 4.55
N PHE A 130 7.27 7.75 4.77
CA PHE A 130 7.56 6.76 3.72
C PHE A 130 6.65 5.55 3.89
N PHE A 131 6.42 4.85 2.80
CA PHE A 131 5.69 3.59 2.77
C PHE A 131 6.52 2.56 2.04
N LEU A 132 6.75 1.43 2.69
CA LEU A 132 7.49 0.29 2.15
C LEU A 132 6.62 -0.95 2.21
N ARG A 133 6.66 -1.77 1.15
CA ARG A 133 6.03 -3.08 1.13
C ARG A 133 7.08 -4.13 0.86
N PHE A 134 7.21 -5.05 1.80
CA PHE A 134 8.06 -6.22 1.66
C PHE A 134 7.22 -7.46 1.36
N SER A 135 7.81 -8.39 0.61
CA SER A 135 7.33 -9.76 0.46
C SER A 135 8.40 -10.70 1.01
N TYR A 136 7.98 -11.69 1.76
CA TYR A 136 8.86 -12.75 2.25
C TYR A 136 8.81 -13.94 1.31
N LYS A 137 9.97 -14.50 1.00
CA LYS A 137 10.12 -15.72 0.20
C LYS A 137 10.66 -16.84 1.08
N PRO A 138 9.77 -17.71 1.61
CA PRO A 138 10.18 -18.77 2.55
C PRO A 138 11.28 -19.68 2.00
N GLU A 139 11.24 -19.98 0.68
CA GLU A 139 12.19 -20.87 0.04
C GLU A 139 13.64 -20.34 0.08
N ARG A 140 13.79 -19.01 0.21
CA ARG A 140 15.09 -18.33 0.24
C ARG A 140 15.42 -17.72 1.60
N GLY A 141 14.42 -17.60 2.47
CA GLY A 141 14.55 -16.90 3.75
C GLY A 141 14.87 -15.40 3.60
N ASP A 142 14.56 -14.81 2.44
CA ASP A 142 14.86 -13.41 2.15
C ASP A 142 13.60 -12.54 2.00
N PHE A 143 13.79 -11.24 2.22
CA PHE A 143 12.78 -10.21 2.05
C PHE A 143 13.04 -9.44 0.75
N GLN A 144 11.99 -9.25 -0.02
CA GLN A 144 12.04 -8.44 -1.23
C GLN A 144 11.20 -7.17 -1.05
N LEU A 145 11.82 -6.00 -1.22
CA LEU A 145 11.10 -4.74 -1.32
C LEU A 145 10.32 -4.73 -2.64
N THR A 146 9.00 -4.67 -2.56
CA THR A 146 8.11 -4.74 -3.73
C THR A 146 7.45 -3.41 -4.04
N LYS A 147 7.42 -2.48 -3.08
CA LYS A 147 6.91 -1.13 -3.27
C LYS A 147 7.59 -0.16 -2.32
N GLU A 148 7.91 1.00 -2.83
CA GLU A 148 8.54 2.08 -2.10
C GLU A 148 7.89 3.41 -2.51
N LEU A 149 7.54 4.24 -1.51
CA LEU A 149 7.00 5.57 -1.71
C LEU A 149 7.60 6.50 -0.65
N HIS A 150 8.33 7.51 -1.07
CA HIS A 150 8.90 8.55 -0.22
C HIS A 150 8.12 9.86 -0.38
N ILE A 151 7.73 10.46 0.73
CA ILE A 151 7.10 11.78 0.79
C ILE A 151 8.07 12.79 1.45
N THR A 152 9.11 12.28 2.08
CA THR A 152 10.14 13.09 2.72
C THR A 152 11.34 13.31 1.81
N ASN A 153 11.94 14.51 1.90
CA ASN A 153 13.23 14.81 1.28
C ASN A 153 14.40 14.70 2.28
N LEU A 154 14.12 14.33 3.55
CA LEU A 154 15.09 14.42 4.63
C LEU A 154 15.84 13.11 4.90
N LEU A 155 15.30 11.99 4.44
CA LEU A 155 15.87 10.66 4.67
C LEU A 155 15.51 9.77 3.50
N GLU A 156 16.51 9.23 2.85
CA GLU A 156 16.37 8.03 2.03
C GLU A 156 16.66 6.84 2.97
N PRO A 157 15.62 6.17 3.51
CA PRO A 157 15.82 5.08 4.46
C PRO A 157 16.46 3.85 3.83
N HIS A 158 16.67 3.87 2.52
CA HIS A 158 17.19 2.71 1.78
C HIS A 158 18.13 3.14 0.70
N ALA A 159 19.21 2.39 0.58
CA ALA A 159 20.10 2.46 -0.53
C ALA A 159 19.39 1.97 -1.80
N ASN A 160 19.75 2.57 -2.90
CA ASN A 160 19.25 2.22 -4.24
C ASN A 160 19.83 0.90 -4.77
N GLU A 161 20.47 0.09 -3.94
CA GLU A 161 21.16 -1.12 -4.36
C GLU A 161 20.30 -2.37 -4.16
N ARG A 162 20.18 -3.19 -5.20
CA ARG A 162 19.37 -4.41 -5.25
C ARG A 162 19.72 -5.48 -4.21
N ASN A 163 20.84 -5.34 -3.51
CA ASN A 163 21.37 -6.32 -2.55
C ASN A 163 21.55 -5.72 -1.15
N GLU A 164 20.80 -4.70 -0.80
CA GLU A 164 20.93 -4.10 0.51
C GLU A 164 20.44 -5.06 1.60
N HIS A 165 21.25 -5.19 2.65
CA HIS A 165 20.90 -5.96 3.82
C HIS A 165 20.05 -5.10 4.76
N TYR A 166 18.74 -5.34 4.76
CA TYR A 166 17.82 -4.68 5.68
C TYR A 166 18.11 -5.07 7.13
N CYS A 167 18.01 -4.10 8.02
CA CYS A 167 18.24 -4.34 9.44
C CYS A 167 17.20 -5.33 9.98
N ARG A 168 17.63 -6.48 10.49
CA ARG A 168 16.76 -7.50 11.10
C ARG A 168 15.94 -7.00 12.29
N ARG A 169 16.30 -5.82 12.85
CA ARG A 169 15.59 -5.20 13.95
C ARG A 169 14.38 -4.38 13.50
N TRP A 170 14.20 -4.22 12.21
CA TRP A 170 13.03 -3.50 11.71
C TRP A 170 11.76 -4.25 12.05
N ILE A 171 10.83 -3.52 12.65
CA ILE A 171 9.53 -4.06 13.05
C ILE A 171 8.82 -4.75 11.88
N SER A 172 8.89 -4.19 10.67
CA SER A 172 8.26 -4.76 9.48
C SER A 172 8.77 -6.17 9.16
N LEU A 173 10.09 -6.40 9.25
CA LEU A 173 10.67 -7.71 8.97
C LEU A 173 10.33 -8.71 10.07
N LYS A 174 10.40 -8.26 11.33
CA LYS A 174 10.03 -9.08 12.48
C LYS A 174 8.56 -9.49 12.39
N THR A 175 7.65 -8.53 12.14
CA THR A 175 6.22 -8.80 12.01
C THR A 175 5.91 -9.82 10.91
N ILE A 176 6.60 -9.76 9.77
CA ILE A 176 6.43 -10.73 8.69
C ILE A 176 6.94 -12.12 9.11
N GLN A 177 8.05 -12.20 9.85
CA GLN A 177 8.55 -13.47 10.37
C GLN A 177 7.59 -14.07 11.40
N ASP A 178 7.14 -13.29 12.36
CA ASP A 178 6.18 -13.71 13.39
C ASP A 178 4.88 -14.23 12.75
N LEU A 179 4.42 -13.58 11.65
CA LEU A 179 3.24 -14.02 10.90
C LEU A 179 3.42 -15.41 10.26
N THR A 180 4.64 -15.80 9.87
CA THR A 180 4.88 -17.14 9.32
C THR A 180 4.86 -18.25 10.37
N GLU A 181 5.01 -17.89 11.64
CA GLU A 181 5.05 -18.82 12.78
C GLU A 181 3.71 -18.89 13.52
N THR A 182 2.77 -17.99 13.23
CA THR A 182 1.45 -17.93 13.86
C THR A 182 0.36 -18.47 12.96
N THR A 183 -0.76 -18.87 13.56
CA THR A 183 -1.99 -19.23 12.85
C THR A 183 -2.88 -18.02 12.55
N GLU A 184 -2.47 -16.84 12.96
CA GLU A 184 -3.20 -15.60 12.72
C GLU A 184 -3.00 -15.12 11.28
N ASN A 185 -4.05 -14.55 10.68
CA ASN A 185 -4.02 -14.08 9.30
C ASN A 185 -3.35 -12.71 9.15
N HIS A 186 -3.14 -11.99 10.25
CA HIS A 186 -2.49 -10.68 10.26
C HIS A 186 -1.89 -10.37 11.64
N VAL A 187 -0.82 -9.60 11.64
CA VAL A 187 -0.17 -9.06 12.84
C VAL A 187 0.05 -7.57 12.63
N LEU A 188 -0.24 -6.78 13.65
CA LEU A 188 0.05 -5.35 13.69
C LEU A 188 0.97 -5.07 14.86
N ASP A 189 2.07 -4.37 14.61
CA ASP A 189 3.00 -3.95 15.64
C ASP A 189 3.53 -2.54 15.37
N SER A 190 4.19 -1.93 16.36
CA SER A 190 4.75 -0.60 16.26
C SER A 190 6.10 -0.49 16.97
N GLN A 191 6.99 0.32 16.42
CA GLN A 191 8.30 0.58 16.97
C GLN A 191 8.59 2.09 16.94
N ILE A 192 9.16 2.60 18.03
CA ILE A 192 9.76 3.93 18.08
C ILE A 192 11.27 3.77 18.00
N SER A 193 11.89 4.40 17.02
CA SER A 193 13.34 4.42 16.85
C SER A 193 13.84 5.87 16.84
N SER A 194 14.92 6.13 17.53
CA SER A 194 15.64 7.41 17.48
C SER A 194 16.93 7.25 16.66
N TYR A 195 17.16 8.17 15.76
CA TYR A 195 18.37 8.24 14.96
C TYR A 195 19.13 9.51 15.34
N ASN A 196 20.34 9.34 15.84
CA ASN A 196 21.23 10.47 16.06
C ASN A 196 22.06 10.69 14.79
N HIS A 197 21.84 11.82 14.11
CA HIS A 197 22.79 12.33 13.13
C HIS A 197 24.07 12.70 13.89
N THR A 198 25.09 11.89 13.75
CA THR A 198 26.46 12.34 13.98
C THR A 198 26.93 12.89 12.64
N ASP A 199 27.08 14.22 12.56
CA ASP A 199 27.73 14.92 11.46
C ASP A 199 29.16 14.37 11.23
#